data_d2b1c436d46ec5cb06fa449f9bf110d0
#
_entry.id   d2b1c436d46ec5cb06fa449f9bf110d0
#
_cell.length_a   1.000
_cell.length_b   1.000
_cell.length_c   1.000
_cell.angle_alpha   90.00
_cell.angle_beta   90.00
_cell.angle_gamma   90.00
#
_symmetry.space_group_name_H-M   'P 1'
#
loop_
_entity.id
_entity.type
_entity.pdbx_description
1 polymer ?
#
loop_
_entity_poly.entity_id
_entity_poly.type
_entity_poly.pdbx_seq_one_letter_code
_entity_poly.pdbx_strand_id
1 'polypeptide(L)'
;MPEPLTPSAQKVQDALAAQGFSYQVVESPTPSRTAAEAARLVGCQVAQIAKSLVFRMKQSGRPVLVIASGANQVNEWRIGALLKEPLEKAPAAFVREHTGFAIGGVAPLGHPKPLDTFIDQDLLKLQEIWAAAGTPNALFRLVPGDLAKMTGGRVVKVT
;
A
#
# COMPACT_ATOMS: atom_id res chain seq x y z
N MET A 1 -0.70 25.84 -13.35
CA MET A 1 0.36 25.12 -12.61
C MET A 1 -0.30 24.18 -11.63
N PRO A 2 0.07 22.94 -11.62
CA PRO A 2 -0.43 22.03 -10.57
C PRO A 2 0.08 22.50 -9.22
N GLU A 3 -0.73 22.34 -8.20
CA GLU A 3 -0.31 22.65 -6.85
C GLU A 3 0.79 21.68 -6.40
N PRO A 4 1.73 22.12 -5.56
CA PRO A 4 2.75 21.21 -5.04
C PRO A 4 2.11 20.11 -4.18
N LEU A 5 2.72 18.94 -4.19
CA LEU A 5 2.27 17.84 -3.35
C LEU A 5 2.46 18.16 -1.87
N THR A 6 1.59 17.63 -1.02
CA THR A 6 1.79 17.68 0.42
C THR A 6 3.08 16.91 0.79
N PRO A 7 3.68 17.18 1.97
CA PRO A 7 4.95 16.54 2.34
C PRO A 7 4.95 15.02 2.27
N SER A 8 3.89 14.36 2.74
CA SER A 8 3.81 12.89 2.69
C SER A 8 3.68 12.36 1.27
N ALA A 9 2.91 13.04 0.42
CA ALA A 9 2.78 12.67 -0.99
C ALA A 9 4.08 12.93 -1.76
N GLN A 10 4.76 14.02 -1.47
CA GLN A 10 6.06 14.33 -2.07
C GLN A 10 7.10 13.27 -1.70
N LYS A 11 7.07 12.78 -0.45
CA LYS A 11 7.95 11.71 0.00
C LYS A 11 7.79 10.45 -0.85
N VAL A 12 6.55 10.10 -1.21
CA VAL A 12 6.27 8.95 -2.08
C VAL A 12 6.77 9.22 -3.49
N GLN A 13 6.53 10.42 -4.02
CA GLN A 13 7.03 10.81 -5.34
C GLN A 13 8.55 10.71 -5.40
N ASP A 14 9.23 11.19 -4.37
CA ASP A 14 10.69 11.13 -4.29
C ASP A 14 11.20 9.69 -4.19
N ALA A 15 10.50 8.84 -3.44
CA ALA A 15 10.87 7.43 -3.31
C ALA A 15 10.73 6.68 -4.64
N LEU A 16 9.68 6.99 -5.42
CA LEU A 16 9.49 6.44 -6.75
C LEU A 16 10.63 6.87 -7.68
N ALA A 17 10.95 8.14 -7.70
CA ALA A 17 12.03 8.69 -8.53
C ALA A 17 13.37 8.09 -8.15
N ALA A 18 13.65 7.91 -6.86
CA ALA A 18 14.90 7.34 -6.38
C ALA A 18 15.11 5.90 -6.86
N GLN A 19 14.02 5.17 -7.11
CA GLN A 19 14.08 3.81 -7.65
C GLN A 19 14.03 3.76 -9.18
N GLY A 20 13.98 4.92 -9.83
CA GLY A 20 13.94 5.00 -11.30
C GLY A 20 12.55 4.87 -11.91
N PHE A 21 11.51 4.97 -11.10
CA PHE A 21 10.14 4.94 -11.61
C PHE A 21 9.66 6.34 -11.97
N SER A 22 8.92 6.45 -13.08
CA SER A 22 8.39 7.73 -13.56
C SER A 22 6.89 7.90 -13.25
N TYR A 23 6.34 7.08 -12.37
CA TYR A 23 4.94 7.19 -11.95
C TYR A 23 4.67 8.54 -11.27
N GLN A 24 3.51 9.12 -11.55
CA GLN A 24 3.12 10.42 -11.03
C GLN A 24 2.11 10.28 -9.89
N VAL A 25 2.44 10.86 -8.74
CA VAL A 25 1.50 10.95 -7.62
C VAL A 25 0.49 12.05 -7.94
N VAL A 26 -0.79 11.75 -7.79
CA VAL A 26 -1.88 12.70 -7.94
C VAL A 26 -2.59 12.89 -6.61
N GLU A 27 -2.86 14.15 -6.24
CA GLU A 27 -3.62 14.46 -5.04
C GLU A 27 -4.99 15.01 -5.42
N SER A 28 -6.02 14.51 -4.74
CA SER A 28 -7.40 14.97 -4.87
C SER A 28 -7.74 15.90 -3.71
N PRO A 29 -8.58 16.93 -3.93
CA PRO A 29 -9.09 17.72 -2.80
C PRO A 29 -10.01 16.89 -1.88
N THR A 30 -10.55 15.76 -2.39
CA THR A 30 -11.43 14.89 -1.63
C THR A 30 -10.65 13.66 -1.15
N PRO A 31 -10.66 13.34 0.15
CA PRO A 31 -10.00 12.13 0.63
C PRO A 31 -10.77 10.88 0.24
N SER A 32 -10.05 9.77 0.04
CA SER A 32 -10.65 8.46 -0.12
C SER A 32 -10.29 7.61 1.10
N ARG A 33 -11.33 7.15 1.81
CA ARG A 33 -11.16 6.37 3.04
C ARG A 33 -11.39 4.87 2.82
N THR A 34 -11.94 4.51 1.67
CA THR A 34 -12.19 3.12 1.29
C THR A 34 -11.71 2.87 -0.13
N ALA A 35 -11.49 1.60 -0.46
CA ALA A 35 -11.11 1.22 -1.81
C ALA A 35 -12.19 1.63 -2.83
N ALA A 36 -13.48 1.56 -2.45
CA ALA A 36 -14.58 1.98 -3.32
C ALA A 36 -14.53 3.48 -3.62
N GLU A 37 -14.24 4.31 -2.61
CA GLU A 37 -14.09 5.76 -2.80
C GLU A 37 -12.89 6.08 -3.69
N ALA A 38 -11.76 5.42 -3.46
CA ALA A 38 -10.56 5.60 -4.28
C ALA A 38 -10.84 5.22 -5.73
N ALA A 39 -11.51 4.10 -5.97
CA ALA A 39 -11.86 3.65 -7.30
C ALA A 39 -12.74 4.67 -8.04
N ARG A 40 -13.71 5.26 -7.35
CA ARG A 40 -14.56 6.29 -7.93
C ARG A 40 -13.79 7.56 -8.29
N LEU A 41 -12.85 7.94 -7.44
CA LEU A 41 -12.03 9.15 -7.67
C LEU A 41 -11.20 9.05 -8.96
N VAL A 42 -10.63 7.89 -9.22
CA VAL A 42 -9.74 7.71 -10.39
C VAL A 42 -10.42 7.01 -11.56
N GLY A 43 -11.68 6.59 -11.42
CA GLY A 43 -12.45 5.99 -12.50
C GLY A 43 -12.03 4.56 -12.84
N CYS A 44 -11.68 3.77 -11.84
CA CYS A 44 -11.31 2.37 -12.04
C CYS A 44 -12.23 1.43 -11.24
N GLN A 45 -11.99 0.13 -11.36
CA GLN A 45 -12.69 -0.88 -10.58
C GLN A 45 -12.08 -1.02 -9.19
N VAL A 46 -12.89 -1.41 -8.21
CA VAL A 46 -12.41 -1.61 -6.83
C VAL A 46 -11.26 -2.62 -6.78
N ALA A 47 -11.32 -3.67 -7.61
CA ALA A 47 -10.26 -4.68 -7.67
C ALA A 47 -8.90 -4.09 -8.07
N GLN A 48 -8.88 -2.95 -8.76
CA GLN A 48 -7.65 -2.29 -9.20
C GLN A 48 -7.00 -1.42 -8.11
N ILE A 49 -7.65 -1.26 -6.97
CA ILE A 49 -7.07 -0.54 -5.84
C ILE A 49 -6.18 -1.50 -5.06
N ALA A 50 -4.90 -1.15 -4.96
CA ALA A 50 -3.93 -1.88 -4.16
C ALA A 50 -3.86 -1.24 -2.77
N LYS A 51 -4.62 -1.79 -1.82
CA LYS A 51 -4.66 -1.26 -0.46
C LYS A 51 -3.49 -1.83 0.35
N SER A 52 -2.76 -0.96 1.02
CA SER A 52 -1.62 -1.32 1.86
C SER A 52 -2.08 -1.42 3.31
N LEU A 53 -2.08 -2.64 3.85
CA LEU A 53 -2.54 -2.94 5.19
C LEU A 53 -1.35 -3.34 6.05
N VAL A 54 -1.23 -2.74 7.22
CA VAL A 54 -0.16 -3.05 8.16
C VAL A 54 -0.72 -3.90 9.29
N PHE A 55 -0.03 -4.99 9.57
CA PHE A 55 -0.30 -5.88 10.69
C PHE A 55 0.92 -5.93 11.60
N ARG A 56 0.69 -6.34 12.85
CA ARG A 56 1.77 -6.57 13.81
C ARG A 56 1.86 -8.06 14.09
N MET A 57 3.07 -8.61 14.07
CA MET A 57 3.29 -10.00 14.46
C MET A 57 3.14 -10.09 15.98
N LYS A 58 2.29 -11.01 16.44
CA LYS A 58 1.84 -11.06 17.84
C LYS A 58 2.94 -11.33 18.85
N GLN A 59 3.91 -12.15 18.47
CA GLN A 59 4.98 -12.58 19.38
C GLN A 59 6.20 -11.67 19.29
N SER A 60 6.68 -11.41 18.08
CA SER A 60 7.88 -10.60 17.86
C SER A 60 7.61 -9.10 17.87
N GLY A 61 6.38 -8.67 17.64
CA GLY A 61 6.03 -7.27 17.52
C GLY A 61 6.46 -6.62 16.21
N ARG A 62 6.94 -7.40 15.24
CA ARG A 62 7.43 -6.84 13.96
C ARG A 62 6.28 -6.44 13.04
N PRO A 63 6.48 -5.39 12.23
CA PRO A 63 5.46 -4.97 11.26
C PRO A 63 5.46 -5.86 10.01
N VAL A 64 4.27 -6.04 9.44
CA VAL A 64 4.06 -6.75 8.18
C VAL A 64 3.15 -5.92 7.30
N LEU A 65 3.55 -5.72 6.05
CA LEU A 65 2.75 -5.02 5.06
C LEU A 65 2.12 -6.04 4.12
N VAL A 66 0.80 -5.97 3.96
CA VAL A 66 0.08 -6.78 2.99
C VAL A 66 -0.59 -5.84 2.00
N ILE A 67 -0.23 -5.96 0.73
CA ILE A 67 -0.80 -5.15 -0.34
C ILE A 67 -1.83 -6.01 -1.06
N ALA A 68 -3.11 -5.70 -0.82
CA ALA A 68 -4.23 -6.50 -1.28
C ALA A 68 -5.11 -5.74 -2.26
N SER A 69 -5.70 -6.47 -3.22
CA SER A 69 -6.75 -5.91 -4.08
C SER A 69 -7.91 -5.39 -3.22
N GLY A 70 -8.46 -4.26 -3.60
CA GLY A 70 -9.61 -3.68 -2.92
C GLY A 70 -10.84 -4.58 -2.88
N ALA A 71 -10.92 -5.55 -3.80
CA ALA A 71 -12.00 -6.53 -3.83
C ALA A 71 -11.79 -7.72 -2.88
N ASN A 72 -10.60 -7.84 -2.29
CA ASN A 72 -10.23 -8.97 -1.44
C ASN A 72 -10.12 -8.57 0.02
N GLN A 73 -10.40 -9.55 0.89
CA GLN A 73 -10.16 -9.43 2.32
C GLN A 73 -8.97 -10.30 2.69
N VAL A 74 -8.02 -9.73 3.44
CA VAL A 74 -6.82 -10.45 3.85
C VAL A 74 -7.18 -11.50 4.91
N ASN A 75 -6.72 -12.73 4.68
CA ASN A 75 -6.81 -13.80 5.65
C ASN A 75 -5.56 -13.74 6.54
N GLU A 76 -5.70 -13.15 7.71
CA GLU A 76 -4.58 -12.93 8.65
C GLU A 76 -3.94 -14.27 9.08
N TRP A 77 -4.75 -15.30 9.24
CA TRP A 77 -4.25 -16.62 9.61
C TRP A 77 -3.31 -17.18 8.53
N ARG A 78 -3.69 -17.02 7.26
CA ARG A 78 -2.87 -17.50 6.14
C ARG A 78 -1.51 -16.79 6.09
N ILE A 79 -1.52 -15.47 6.26
CA ILE A 79 -0.27 -14.70 6.27
C ILE A 79 0.57 -15.06 7.49
N GLY A 80 -0.07 -15.19 8.66
CA GLY A 80 0.62 -15.63 9.88
C GLY A 80 1.27 -16.99 9.72
N ALA A 81 0.61 -17.92 9.04
CA ALA A 81 1.18 -19.25 8.77
C ALA A 81 2.45 -19.17 7.92
N LEU A 82 2.48 -18.26 6.95
CA LEU A 82 3.69 -18.05 6.13
C LEU A 82 4.86 -17.49 6.96
N LEU A 83 4.55 -16.69 7.95
CA LEU A 83 5.53 -16.08 8.85
C LEU A 83 5.84 -16.94 10.08
N LYS A 84 5.08 -18.02 10.29
CA LYS A 84 5.17 -18.92 11.46
C LYS A 84 4.88 -18.19 12.77
N GLU A 85 4.02 -17.18 12.73
CA GLU A 85 3.64 -16.37 13.86
C GLU A 85 2.29 -15.71 13.61
N PRO A 86 1.36 -15.72 14.61
CA PRO A 86 0.07 -15.08 14.42
C PRO A 86 0.18 -13.58 14.21
N LEU A 87 -0.74 -13.03 13.43
CA LEU A 87 -0.86 -11.59 13.22
C LEU A 87 -1.98 -11.00 14.07
N GLU A 88 -1.86 -9.70 14.31
CA GLU A 88 -2.94 -8.89 14.89
C GLU A 88 -3.00 -7.55 14.17
N LYS A 89 -4.11 -6.84 14.31
CA LYS A 89 -4.25 -5.52 13.72
C LYS A 89 -3.27 -4.57 14.39
N ALA A 90 -2.60 -3.75 13.59
CA ALA A 90 -1.65 -2.78 14.09
C ALA A 90 -2.37 -1.50 14.55
N PRO A 91 -2.08 -0.98 15.76
CA PRO A 91 -2.61 0.32 16.19
C PRO A 91 -2.10 1.45 15.29
N ALA A 92 -2.83 2.56 15.24
CA ALA A 92 -2.47 3.72 14.41
C ALA A 92 -1.05 4.23 14.69
N ALA A 93 -0.66 4.31 15.95
CA ALA A 93 0.69 4.76 16.32
C ALA A 93 1.78 3.83 15.79
N PHE A 94 1.54 2.52 15.83
CA PHE A 94 2.44 1.51 15.29
C PHE A 94 2.60 1.66 13.78
N VAL A 95 1.49 1.87 13.06
CA VAL A 95 1.51 2.08 11.61
C VAL A 95 2.35 3.29 11.26
N ARG A 96 2.12 4.41 11.93
CA ARG A 96 2.87 5.64 11.67
C ARG A 96 4.35 5.48 11.99
N GLU A 97 4.68 4.83 13.08
CA GLU A 97 6.08 4.60 13.47
C GLU A 97 6.84 3.78 12.42
N HIS A 98 6.24 2.70 11.93
CA HIS A 98 6.92 1.76 11.05
C HIS A 98 6.84 2.10 9.57
N THR A 99 5.80 2.84 9.14
CA THR A 99 5.65 3.20 7.73
C THR A 99 5.96 4.66 7.44
N GLY A 100 5.86 5.53 8.44
CA GLY A 100 5.95 6.97 8.25
C GLY A 100 4.66 7.61 7.73
N PHE A 101 3.60 6.82 7.58
CA PHE A 101 2.30 7.28 7.06
C PHE A 101 1.18 6.92 8.03
N ALA A 102 0.08 7.68 7.98
CA ALA A 102 -1.11 7.38 8.74
C ALA A 102 -1.94 6.29 8.05
N ILE A 103 -2.75 5.57 8.83
CA ILE A 103 -3.73 4.62 8.29
C ILE A 103 -4.59 5.34 7.25
N GLY A 104 -4.83 4.69 6.11
CA GLY A 104 -5.57 5.26 4.98
C GLY A 104 -4.67 5.91 3.93
N GLY A 105 -3.43 6.25 4.31
CA GLY A 105 -2.46 6.86 3.39
C GLY A 105 -1.18 6.05 3.22
N VAL A 106 -1.12 4.83 3.76
CA VAL A 106 0.09 4.01 3.70
C VAL A 106 0.42 3.67 2.25
N ALA A 107 1.58 4.16 1.79
CA ALA A 107 2.09 3.84 0.47
C ALA A 107 2.86 2.51 0.50
N PRO A 108 3.00 1.83 -0.66
CA PRO A 108 3.77 0.57 -0.70
C PRO A 108 5.27 0.77 -0.54
N LEU A 109 5.77 2.00 -0.63
CA LEU A 109 7.20 2.31 -0.51
C LEU A 109 7.38 3.65 0.22
N GLY A 110 8.64 4.01 0.49
CA GLY A 110 8.94 5.26 1.21
C GLY A 110 8.96 5.08 2.72
N HIS A 111 9.05 3.86 3.22
CA HIS A 111 9.09 3.55 4.64
C HIS A 111 10.48 3.83 5.23
N PRO A 112 10.57 4.16 6.53
CA PRO A 112 11.87 4.42 7.18
C PRO A 112 12.82 3.21 7.14
N LYS A 113 12.26 2.00 7.23
CA LYS A 113 12.98 0.73 7.16
C LYS A 113 12.20 -0.24 6.29
N PRO A 114 12.86 -1.19 5.63
CA PRO A 114 12.15 -2.22 4.87
C PRO A 114 11.19 -3.01 5.77
N LEU A 115 10.02 -3.34 5.22
CA LEU A 115 8.99 -4.14 5.90
C LEU A 115 8.89 -5.49 5.23
N ASP A 116 8.61 -6.54 6.01
CA ASP A 116 8.18 -7.81 5.43
C ASP A 116 6.88 -7.54 4.66
N THR A 117 6.90 -7.77 3.36
CA THR A 117 5.79 -7.38 2.48
C THR A 117 5.27 -8.56 1.69
N PHE A 118 3.95 -8.70 1.67
CA PHE A 118 3.26 -9.68 0.83
C PHE A 118 2.36 -8.95 -0.16
N ILE A 119 2.32 -9.46 -1.39
CA ILE A 119 1.54 -8.86 -2.48
C ILE A 119 0.49 -9.86 -2.93
N ASP A 120 -0.75 -9.39 -3.00
CA ASP A 120 -1.88 -10.19 -3.46
C ASP A 120 -1.67 -10.62 -4.92
N GLN A 121 -1.65 -11.92 -5.14
CA GLN A 121 -1.48 -12.47 -6.49
C GLN A 121 -2.57 -12.00 -7.46
N ASP A 122 -3.75 -11.65 -6.97
CA ASP A 122 -4.85 -11.20 -7.82
C ASP A 122 -4.56 -9.82 -8.45
N LEU A 123 -3.71 -9.01 -7.83
CA LEU A 123 -3.28 -7.74 -8.43
C LEU A 123 -2.47 -7.97 -9.70
N LEU A 124 -1.70 -9.04 -9.76
CA LEU A 124 -0.81 -9.34 -10.90
C LEU A 124 -1.59 -9.74 -12.16
N LYS A 125 -2.88 -10.05 -12.04
CA LYS A 125 -3.74 -10.39 -13.17
C LYS A 125 -4.26 -9.16 -13.90
N LEU A 126 -4.09 -7.97 -13.32
CA LEU A 126 -4.62 -6.71 -13.85
C LEU A 126 -3.57 -5.99 -14.69
N GLN A 127 -4.02 -5.14 -15.61
CA GLN A 127 -3.11 -4.37 -16.47
C GLN A 127 -2.52 -3.17 -15.73
N GLU A 128 -3.32 -2.55 -14.87
CA GLU A 128 -2.89 -1.42 -14.05
C GLU A 128 -3.61 -1.42 -12.71
N ILE A 129 -2.96 -0.86 -11.71
CA ILE A 129 -3.49 -0.73 -10.36
C ILE A 129 -3.21 0.67 -9.83
N TRP A 130 -3.89 1.04 -8.75
CA TRP A 130 -3.71 2.32 -8.06
C TRP A 130 -3.37 2.07 -6.60
N ALA A 131 -2.37 2.76 -6.10
CA ALA A 131 -1.92 2.63 -4.71
C ALA A 131 -1.96 3.97 -3.99
N ALA A 132 -2.14 3.94 -2.67
CA ALA A 132 -2.07 5.14 -1.84
C ALA A 132 -0.67 5.73 -1.88
N ALA A 133 -0.60 7.05 -1.83
CA ALA A 133 0.64 7.79 -1.98
C ALA A 133 0.92 8.72 -0.81
N GLY A 134 0.77 8.23 0.41
CA GLY A 134 1.21 8.92 1.63
C GLY A 134 0.12 9.66 2.38
N THR A 135 -1.01 9.93 1.76
CA THR A 135 -2.18 10.56 2.39
C THR A 135 -3.46 9.94 1.85
N PRO A 136 -4.59 10.08 2.55
CA PRO A 136 -5.88 9.61 2.00
C PRO A 136 -6.32 10.35 0.74
N ASN A 137 -5.65 11.44 0.38
CA ASN A 137 -5.93 12.26 -0.80
C ASN A 137 -5.04 11.94 -1.99
N ALA A 138 -4.01 11.11 -1.81
CA ALA A 138 -2.98 10.91 -2.84
C ALA A 138 -2.95 9.46 -3.31
N LEU A 139 -2.85 9.29 -4.63
CA LEU A 139 -2.79 7.98 -5.28
C LEU A 139 -1.78 8.04 -6.41
N PHE A 140 -1.26 6.88 -6.82
CA PHE A 140 -0.51 6.77 -8.06
C PHE A 140 -0.88 5.48 -8.78
N ARG A 141 -0.89 5.57 -10.13
CA ARG A 141 -1.16 4.43 -11.01
C ARG A 141 0.15 3.74 -11.34
N LEU A 142 0.14 2.42 -11.39
CA LEU A 142 1.33 1.64 -11.71
C LEU A 142 0.96 0.31 -12.38
N VAL A 143 1.95 -0.28 -13.02
CA VAL A 143 1.85 -1.64 -13.55
C VAL A 143 2.10 -2.60 -12.37
N PRO A 144 1.24 -3.63 -12.19
CA PRO A 144 1.36 -4.52 -11.03
C PRO A 144 2.73 -5.19 -10.86
N GLY A 145 3.39 -5.54 -11.96
CA GLY A 145 4.72 -6.17 -11.91
C GLY A 145 5.78 -5.30 -11.24
N ASP A 146 5.62 -3.99 -11.28
CA ASP A 146 6.56 -3.07 -10.63
C ASP A 146 6.39 -3.02 -9.13
N LEU A 147 5.24 -3.47 -8.61
CA LEU A 147 4.98 -3.49 -7.19
C LEU A 147 5.99 -4.36 -6.44
N ALA A 148 6.29 -5.55 -6.97
CA ALA A 148 7.30 -6.43 -6.38
C ALA A 148 8.70 -5.80 -6.46
N LYS A 149 9.00 -5.10 -7.56
CA LYS A 149 10.30 -4.43 -7.71
C LYS A 149 10.51 -3.32 -6.70
N MET A 150 9.47 -2.50 -6.47
CA MET A 150 9.60 -1.35 -5.56
C MET A 150 9.54 -1.73 -4.09
N THR A 151 8.95 -2.89 -3.75
CA THR A 151 8.73 -3.29 -2.36
C THR A 151 9.63 -4.43 -1.91
N GLY A 152 10.15 -5.23 -2.83
CA GLY A 152 10.80 -6.49 -2.50
C GLY A 152 9.82 -7.54 -1.98
N GLY A 153 8.52 -7.31 -2.13
CA GLY A 153 7.47 -8.14 -1.57
C GLY A 153 7.32 -9.49 -2.28
N ARG A 154 6.76 -10.43 -1.53
CA ARG A 154 6.50 -11.78 -2.02
C ARG A 154 5.04 -11.87 -2.50
N VAL A 155 4.85 -12.35 -3.72
CA VAL A 155 3.51 -12.54 -4.30
C VAL A 155 2.92 -13.84 -3.76
N VAL A 156 1.75 -13.74 -3.12
CA VAL A 156 1.09 -14.89 -2.48
C VAL A 156 -0.43 -14.75 -2.59
N LYS A 157 -1.13 -15.82 -2.28
CA LYS A 157 -2.58 -15.77 -2.08
C LYS A 157 -2.83 -15.18 -0.69
N VAL A 158 -3.54 -14.04 -0.63
CA VAL A 158 -3.80 -13.34 0.64
C VAL A 158 -5.20 -13.62 1.20
N THR A 159 -6.08 -14.21 0.42
CA THR A 159 -7.45 -14.53 0.82
C THR A 159 -7.58 -15.87 1.50
#